data_c178a126e2b82eb2fbe68cd93df00ca3
#
_entry.id   c178a126e2b82eb2fbe68cd93df00ca3
#
_cell.length_a   1.000
_cell.length_b   1.000
_cell.length_c   1.000
_cell.angle_alpha   90.00
_cell.angle_beta   90.00
_cell.angle_gamma   90.00
#
_symmetry.space_group_name_H-M   'P 1'
#
loop_
_entity.id
_entity.type
_entity.pdbx_description
1 polymer ?
#
loop_
_entity_poly.entity_id
_entity_poly.type
_entity_poly.pdbx_seq_one_letter_code
_entity_poly.pdbx_strand_id
1 'polypeptide(L)'
;DGFLPSACTVVLLRLSPATIDRKWYVVDATGMTLGRLASEVAKVLRGKNKPIYTPHMDTGDYVIIVNAEKVKVTGKKLDQKIYYHHSEYVGGMKETTLREKLAKKPEQVVQLAVKGMLPKGPLGRQMYRKLYVYAGPDHKQEAQKPEVLTF
;
A
#
# COMPACT_ATOMS: atom_id res chain seq x y z
N ASP A 1 -53.64 -12.79 10.62
CA ASP A 1 -52.45 -13.43 11.23
C ASP A 1 -51.31 -13.46 10.23
N GLY A 2 -50.61 -12.35 10.18
CA GLY A 2 -49.45 -12.17 9.28
C GLY A 2 -48.18 -12.65 9.93
N PHE A 3 -47.73 -13.86 9.60
CA PHE A 3 -46.43 -14.38 9.92
C PHE A 3 -45.39 -13.70 9.05
N LEU A 4 -44.64 -12.74 9.63
CA LEU A 4 -43.42 -12.21 9.03
C LEU A 4 -42.34 -13.30 9.13
N PRO A 5 -41.77 -13.79 8.04
CA PRO A 5 -40.62 -14.65 8.11
C PRO A 5 -39.41 -13.76 8.53
N SER A 6 -38.95 -13.95 9.75
CA SER A 6 -37.66 -13.51 10.22
C SER A 6 -36.57 -14.23 9.43
N ALA A 7 -36.36 -13.79 8.21
CA ALA A 7 -35.27 -14.29 7.38
C ALA A 7 -34.02 -13.51 7.72
N CYS A 8 -33.40 -13.81 8.85
CA CYS A 8 -31.97 -13.60 9.02
C CYS A 8 -31.25 -14.64 8.16
N THR A 9 -31.38 -14.48 6.85
CA THR A 9 -30.58 -15.25 5.91
C THR A 9 -29.16 -14.72 6.02
N VAL A 10 -28.38 -15.36 6.88
CA VAL A 10 -26.93 -15.21 6.86
C VAL A 10 -26.49 -15.78 5.51
N VAL A 11 -26.44 -14.88 4.51
CA VAL A 11 -25.81 -15.21 3.24
C VAL A 11 -24.34 -15.40 3.58
N LEU A 12 -23.93 -16.63 3.77
CA LEU A 12 -22.55 -17.06 3.77
C LEU A 12 -22.03 -16.76 2.36
N LEU A 13 -21.61 -15.50 2.14
CA LEU A 13 -20.91 -15.10 0.94
C LEU A 13 -19.64 -15.96 0.87
N ARG A 14 -19.70 -17.03 0.11
CA ARG A 14 -18.50 -17.76 -0.32
C ARG A 14 -17.67 -16.81 -1.16
N LEU A 15 -16.82 -16.05 -0.50
CA LEU A 15 -15.83 -15.22 -1.15
C LEU A 15 -14.85 -16.14 -1.89
N SER A 16 -14.94 -16.15 -3.21
CA SER A 16 -13.92 -16.76 -4.05
C SER A 16 -13.03 -15.65 -4.62
N PRO A 17 -11.77 -15.91 -4.94
CA PRO A 17 -10.89 -14.93 -5.58
C PRO A 17 -11.45 -14.36 -6.89
N ALA A 18 -12.34 -15.10 -7.56
CA ALA A 18 -12.98 -14.69 -8.82
C ALA A 18 -14.14 -13.70 -8.62
N THR A 19 -14.74 -13.64 -7.41
CA THR A 19 -15.89 -12.76 -7.12
C THR A 19 -15.47 -11.41 -6.54
N ILE A 20 -14.16 -11.19 -6.35
CA ILE A 20 -13.64 -9.95 -5.77
C ILE A 20 -13.43 -8.94 -6.89
N ASP A 21 -14.27 -7.91 -6.91
CA ASP A 21 -14.05 -6.76 -7.77
C ASP A 21 -12.91 -5.88 -7.23
N ARG A 22 -11.91 -5.60 -8.08
CA ARG A 22 -10.70 -4.85 -7.74
C ARG A 22 -10.65 -3.58 -8.57
N LYS A 23 -10.61 -2.45 -7.88
CA LYS A 23 -10.47 -1.13 -8.49
C LYS A 23 -9.02 -0.66 -8.50
N TRP A 24 -8.77 0.35 -9.33
CA TRP A 24 -7.48 1.02 -9.42
C TRP A 24 -7.60 2.44 -8.89
N TYR A 25 -6.68 2.83 -8.01
CA TYR A 25 -6.65 4.15 -7.41
C TYR A 25 -5.31 4.84 -7.66
N VAL A 26 -5.36 6.14 -7.95
CA VAL A 26 -4.17 7.01 -7.99
C VAL A 26 -4.19 7.92 -6.77
N VAL A 27 -3.06 8.03 -6.12
CA VAL A 27 -2.83 8.88 -4.95
C VAL A 27 -1.64 9.78 -5.23
N ASP A 28 -1.83 11.09 -5.06
CA ASP A 28 -0.73 12.05 -5.12
C ASP A 28 -0.05 12.16 -3.74
N ALA A 29 1.24 11.90 -3.70
CA ALA A 29 2.05 11.96 -2.48
C ALA A 29 2.56 13.37 -2.16
N THR A 30 2.29 14.37 -3.01
CA THR A 30 2.81 15.73 -2.86
C THR A 30 2.41 16.35 -1.52
N GLY A 31 3.41 16.67 -0.70
CA GLY A 31 3.19 17.33 0.59
C GLY A 31 2.63 16.45 1.70
N MET A 32 2.29 15.19 1.41
CA MET A 32 1.81 14.25 2.41
C MET A 32 2.92 13.71 3.30
N THR A 33 2.62 13.42 4.56
CA THR A 33 3.58 12.78 5.46
C THR A 33 3.71 11.29 5.14
N LEU A 34 4.95 10.80 4.96
CA LEU A 34 5.26 9.42 4.58
C LEU A 34 4.49 8.37 5.40
N GLY A 35 4.43 8.53 6.73
CA GLY A 35 3.77 7.54 7.60
C GLY A 35 2.26 7.50 7.43
N ARG A 36 1.60 8.65 7.33
CA ARG A 36 0.14 8.74 7.10
C ARG A 36 -0.25 8.22 5.74
N LEU A 37 0.46 8.65 4.69
CA LEU A 37 0.29 8.11 3.34
C LEU A 37 0.39 6.58 3.34
N ALA A 38 1.46 6.03 3.92
CA ALA A 38 1.68 4.59 3.94
C ALA A 38 0.59 3.83 4.71
N SER A 39 0.04 4.39 5.80
CA SER A 39 -1.04 3.75 6.57
C SER A 39 -2.35 3.70 5.80
N GLU A 40 -2.74 4.78 5.12
CA GLU A 40 -3.97 4.80 4.31
C GLU A 40 -3.85 3.88 3.09
N VAL A 41 -2.74 3.94 2.38
CA VAL A 41 -2.44 3.03 1.27
C VAL A 41 -2.48 1.56 1.71
N ALA A 42 -1.91 1.24 2.88
CA ALA A 42 -1.95 -0.13 3.40
C ALA A 42 -3.37 -0.61 3.74
N LYS A 43 -4.26 0.28 4.20
CA LYS A 43 -5.70 -0.04 4.41
C LYS A 43 -6.38 -0.44 3.11
N VAL A 44 -6.16 0.34 2.03
CA VAL A 44 -6.73 0.08 0.70
C VAL A 44 -6.18 -1.21 0.10
N LEU A 45 -4.86 -1.42 0.13
CA LEU A 45 -4.21 -2.63 -0.37
C LEU A 45 -4.68 -3.90 0.36
N ARG A 46 -4.98 -3.78 1.66
CA ARG A 46 -5.53 -4.87 2.46
C ARG A 46 -7.03 -5.07 2.25
N GLY A 47 -7.73 -4.07 1.72
CA GLY A 47 -9.16 -4.10 1.49
C GLY A 47 -10.02 -3.83 2.73
N LYS A 48 -9.47 -3.18 3.75
CA LYS A 48 -10.22 -2.84 4.98
C LYS A 48 -11.37 -1.86 4.74
N ASN A 49 -11.38 -1.17 3.61
CA ASN A 49 -12.44 -0.24 3.21
C ASN A 49 -13.68 -0.96 2.69
N LYS A 50 -13.57 -2.26 2.37
CA LYS A 50 -14.66 -3.04 1.79
C LYS A 50 -15.43 -3.81 2.86
N PRO A 51 -16.77 -3.90 2.77
CA PRO A 51 -17.57 -4.71 3.71
C PRO A 51 -17.25 -6.20 3.61
N ILE A 52 -16.73 -6.65 2.46
CA ILE A 52 -16.33 -8.04 2.20
C ILE A 52 -14.95 -8.39 2.77
N TYR A 53 -14.33 -7.50 3.54
CA TYR A 53 -13.01 -7.74 4.09
C TYR A 53 -12.93 -9.02 4.92
N THR A 54 -11.99 -9.89 4.57
CA THR A 54 -11.65 -11.11 5.32
C THR A 54 -10.14 -11.23 5.50
N PRO A 55 -9.64 -11.58 6.71
CA PRO A 55 -8.20 -11.60 6.98
C PRO A 55 -7.40 -12.62 6.17
N HIS A 56 -8.04 -13.72 5.75
CA HIS A 56 -7.39 -14.83 5.05
C HIS A 56 -7.33 -14.67 3.54
N MET A 57 -8.06 -13.70 2.98
CA MET A 57 -8.13 -13.45 1.54
C MET A 57 -7.64 -12.05 1.18
N ASP A 58 -7.12 -11.91 -0.03
CA ASP A 58 -6.74 -10.62 -0.59
C ASP A 58 -7.93 -9.94 -1.28
N THR A 59 -8.65 -9.12 -0.52
CA THR A 59 -9.81 -8.33 -1.00
C THR A 59 -9.46 -6.91 -1.44
N GLY A 60 -8.19 -6.52 -1.33
CA GLY A 60 -7.73 -5.15 -1.58
C GLY A 60 -7.63 -4.78 -3.05
N ASP A 61 -7.52 -3.47 -3.26
CA ASP A 61 -7.46 -2.81 -4.56
C ASP A 61 -6.02 -2.52 -4.99
N TYR A 62 -5.88 -2.10 -6.26
CA TYR A 62 -4.60 -1.62 -6.80
C TYR A 62 -4.40 -0.15 -6.45
N VAL A 63 -3.19 0.21 -6.05
CA VAL A 63 -2.85 1.60 -5.70
C VAL A 63 -1.61 2.04 -6.45
N ILE A 64 -1.73 3.18 -7.11
CA ILE A 64 -0.67 3.88 -7.81
C ILE A 64 -0.34 5.13 -7.01
N ILE A 65 0.91 5.31 -6.63
CA ILE A 65 1.40 6.52 -5.94
C ILE A 65 2.27 7.29 -6.91
N VAL A 66 1.95 8.57 -7.12
CA VAL A 66 2.72 9.49 -7.94
C VAL A 66 3.41 10.54 -7.07
N ASN A 67 4.42 11.22 -7.63
CA ASN A 67 5.20 12.25 -6.95
C ASN A 67 5.88 11.78 -5.65
N ALA A 68 6.41 10.56 -5.62
CA ALA A 68 7.04 9.99 -4.43
C ALA A 68 8.26 10.80 -3.93
N GLU A 69 8.90 11.59 -4.76
CA GLU A 69 10.01 12.49 -4.39
C GLU A 69 9.57 13.68 -3.51
N LYS A 70 8.28 14.11 -3.62
CA LYS A 70 7.73 15.27 -2.91
C LYS A 70 7.10 14.92 -1.56
N VAL A 71 7.33 13.70 -1.07
CA VAL A 71 6.82 13.22 0.23
C VAL A 71 7.54 13.96 1.36
N LYS A 72 6.76 14.41 2.35
CA LYS A 72 7.28 15.05 3.55
C LYS A 72 7.62 14.03 4.64
N VAL A 73 8.71 14.32 5.35
CA VAL A 73 9.12 13.56 6.53
C VAL A 73 9.25 14.51 7.71
N THR A 74 8.71 14.16 8.87
CA THR A 74 8.68 15.01 10.05
C THR A 74 9.91 14.83 10.94
N GLY A 75 10.34 15.93 11.59
CA GLY A 75 11.45 15.93 12.55
C GLY A 75 12.81 15.65 11.89
N LYS A 76 13.76 15.17 12.68
CA LYS A 76 15.15 14.89 12.25
C LYS A 76 15.31 13.53 11.54
N LYS A 77 14.21 12.90 11.08
CA LYS A 77 14.24 11.57 10.45
C LYS A 77 15.02 11.52 9.14
N LEU A 78 15.15 12.65 8.43
CA LEU A 78 15.93 12.72 7.20
C LEU A 78 17.38 12.28 7.40
N ASP A 79 17.98 12.65 8.54
CA ASP A 79 19.38 12.38 8.86
C ASP A 79 19.52 11.16 9.80
N GLN A 80 18.58 10.99 10.74
CA GLN A 80 18.67 9.95 11.77
C GLN A 80 18.15 8.59 11.31
N LYS A 81 17.24 8.54 10.33
CA LYS A 81 16.71 7.26 9.87
C LYS A 81 17.69 6.59 8.93
N ILE A 82 18.23 5.45 9.35
CA ILE A 82 19.16 4.62 8.59
C ILE A 82 18.44 3.39 8.06
N TYR A 83 18.73 3.05 6.81
CA TYR A 83 18.34 1.80 6.18
C TYR A 83 19.54 0.89 6.07
N TYR A 84 19.43 -0.29 6.66
CA TYR A 84 20.48 -1.30 6.64
C TYR A 84 20.27 -2.30 5.51
N HIS A 85 21.34 -2.67 4.86
CA HIS A 85 21.38 -3.74 3.87
C HIS A 85 22.64 -4.57 4.10
N HIS A 86 22.50 -5.89 4.17
CA HIS A 86 23.61 -6.83 4.34
C HIS A 86 23.91 -7.56 3.02
N SER A 87 25.18 -7.66 2.65
CA SER A 87 25.62 -8.32 1.42
C SER A 87 25.91 -9.81 1.57
N GLU A 88 25.57 -10.42 2.71
CA GLU A 88 25.81 -11.81 3.10
C GLU A 88 27.30 -12.17 3.35
N TYR A 89 28.22 -11.23 3.22
CA TYR A 89 29.62 -11.41 3.57
C TYR A 89 29.91 -10.83 4.96
N VAL A 90 30.91 -11.40 5.66
CA VAL A 90 31.39 -10.86 6.94
C VAL A 90 31.79 -9.39 6.76
N GLY A 91 31.29 -8.50 7.63
CA GLY A 91 31.50 -7.05 7.52
C GLY A 91 30.70 -6.35 6.40
N GLY A 92 29.83 -7.06 5.68
CA GLY A 92 29.06 -6.54 4.55
C GLY A 92 27.83 -5.70 4.89
N MET A 93 27.73 -5.13 6.10
CA MET A 93 26.64 -4.21 6.48
C MET A 93 26.82 -2.87 5.77
N LYS A 94 25.81 -2.45 5.00
CA LYS A 94 25.77 -1.15 4.34
C LYS A 94 24.66 -0.31 4.97
N GLU A 95 25.01 0.93 5.29
CA GLU A 95 24.10 1.92 5.87
C GLU A 95 23.79 3.00 4.82
N THR A 96 22.53 3.40 4.75
CA THR A 96 22.09 4.49 3.86
C THR A 96 21.12 5.36 4.62
N THR A 97 21.36 6.65 4.67
CA THR A 97 20.45 7.61 5.30
C THR A 97 19.16 7.78 4.47
N LEU A 98 18.08 8.21 5.13
CA LEU A 98 16.83 8.49 4.41
C LEU A 98 17.02 9.58 3.34
N ARG A 99 17.83 10.61 3.62
CA ARG A 99 18.18 11.68 2.69
C ARG A 99 18.80 11.14 1.39
N GLU A 100 19.83 10.32 1.52
CA GLU A 100 20.47 9.69 0.36
C GLU A 100 19.55 8.76 -0.41
N LYS A 101 18.70 8.04 0.30
CA LYS A 101 17.75 7.11 -0.32
C LYS A 101 16.66 7.84 -1.08
N LEU A 102 16.14 8.96 -0.56
CA LEU A 102 15.20 9.83 -1.26
C LEU A 102 15.81 10.43 -2.53
N ALA A 103 17.09 10.87 -2.47
CA ALA A 103 17.78 11.43 -3.63
C ALA A 103 18.04 10.39 -4.72
N LYS A 104 18.39 9.14 -4.35
CA LYS A 104 18.73 8.09 -5.32
C LYS A 104 17.52 7.34 -5.85
N LYS A 105 16.60 6.93 -4.96
CA LYS A 105 15.44 6.07 -5.28
C LYS A 105 14.26 6.39 -4.37
N PRO A 106 13.52 7.49 -4.61
CA PRO A 106 12.40 7.91 -3.76
C PRO A 106 11.27 6.87 -3.70
N GLU A 107 11.05 6.15 -4.80
CA GLU A 107 10.05 5.07 -4.89
C GLU A 107 10.26 4.00 -3.81
N GLN A 108 11.52 3.61 -3.58
CA GLN A 108 11.84 2.58 -2.59
C GLN A 108 11.53 3.00 -1.16
N VAL A 109 11.60 4.30 -0.85
CA VAL A 109 11.27 4.81 0.48
C VAL A 109 9.80 4.57 0.80
N VAL A 110 8.92 4.92 -0.14
CA VAL A 110 7.48 4.71 -0.01
C VAL A 110 7.15 3.20 0.00
N GLN A 111 7.74 2.44 -0.91
CA GLN A 111 7.55 0.99 -0.99
C GLN A 111 7.92 0.29 0.32
N LEU A 112 9.06 0.63 0.94
CA LEU A 112 9.50 0.04 2.20
C LEU A 112 8.58 0.45 3.37
N ALA A 113 8.07 1.68 3.37
CA ALA A 113 7.14 2.14 4.39
C ALA A 113 5.82 1.34 4.32
N VAL A 114 5.23 1.18 3.14
CA VAL A 114 4.01 0.39 2.94
C VAL A 114 4.25 -1.08 3.23
N LYS A 115 5.36 -1.67 2.73
CA LYS A 115 5.72 -3.08 2.97
C LYS A 115 5.82 -3.39 4.47
N GLY A 116 6.35 -2.46 5.26
CA GLY A 116 6.44 -2.61 6.73
C GLY A 116 5.07 -2.62 7.43
N MET A 117 4.03 -2.05 6.81
CA MET A 117 2.66 -1.98 7.35
C MET A 117 1.75 -3.12 6.87
N LEU A 118 2.17 -3.86 5.85
CA LEU A 118 1.44 -5.02 5.36
C LEU A 118 1.77 -6.28 6.17
N PRO A 119 0.89 -7.29 6.19
CA PRO A 119 1.18 -8.56 6.84
C PRO A 119 2.45 -9.21 6.31
N LYS A 120 3.17 -9.91 7.19
CA LYS A 120 4.32 -10.73 6.78
C LYS A 120 3.81 -12.08 6.27
N GLY A 121 4.36 -12.56 5.17
CA GLY A 121 4.00 -13.87 4.62
C GLY A 121 3.53 -13.83 3.17
N PRO A 122 3.00 -14.94 2.63
CA PRO A 122 2.58 -15.05 1.22
C PRO A 122 1.49 -14.05 0.85
N LEU A 123 0.47 -13.90 1.71
CA LEU A 123 -0.65 -12.99 1.50
C LEU A 123 -0.20 -11.52 1.42
N GLY A 124 0.68 -11.09 2.34
CA GLY A 124 1.23 -9.73 2.30
C GLY A 124 2.08 -9.45 1.06
N ARG A 125 2.77 -10.48 0.54
CA ARG A 125 3.49 -10.36 -0.75
C ARG A 125 2.55 -10.19 -1.94
N GLN A 126 1.40 -10.86 -1.94
CA GLN A 126 0.36 -10.68 -2.95
C GLN A 126 -0.23 -9.26 -2.90
N MET A 127 -0.56 -8.76 -1.70
CA MET A 127 -1.03 -7.38 -1.51
C MET A 127 0.01 -6.36 -1.98
N TYR A 128 1.28 -6.57 -1.66
CA TYR A 128 2.37 -5.68 -2.06
C TYR A 128 2.56 -5.58 -3.57
N ARG A 129 2.30 -6.65 -4.35
CA ARG A 129 2.37 -6.64 -5.81
C ARG A 129 1.36 -5.70 -6.48
N LYS A 130 0.33 -5.28 -5.76
CA LYS A 130 -0.69 -4.33 -6.23
C LYS A 130 -0.31 -2.87 -6.00
N LEU A 131 0.86 -2.61 -5.41
CA LEU A 131 1.39 -1.28 -5.18
C LEU A 131 2.35 -0.89 -6.31
N TYR A 132 2.04 0.21 -6.97
CA TYR A 132 2.88 0.86 -7.96
C TYR A 132 3.29 2.23 -7.45
N VAL A 133 4.57 2.56 -7.51
CA VAL A 133 5.09 3.84 -7.01
C VAL A 133 5.95 4.46 -8.09
N TYR A 134 5.69 5.73 -8.39
CA TYR A 134 6.40 6.53 -9.37
C TYR A 134 7.01 7.78 -8.71
N ALA A 135 8.22 8.12 -9.10
CA ALA A 135 8.92 9.31 -8.59
C ALA A 135 8.22 10.60 -9.08
N GLY A 136 7.90 10.65 -10.37
CA GLY A 136 7.25 11.77 -11.04
C GLY A 136 5.73 11.72 -11.04
N PRO A 137 5.09 12.64 -11.79
CA PRO A 137 3.63 12.73 -11.90
C PRO A 137 3.03 11.65 -12.82
N ASP A 138 3.82 11.12 -13.75
CA ASP A 138 3.32 10.22 -14.78
C ASP A 138 3.31 8.77 -14.34
N HIS A 139 2.28 8.03 -14.70
CA HIS A 139 2.15 6.60 -14.45
C HIS A 139 1.85 5.84 -15.75
N LYS A 140 2.18 4.55 -15.79
CA LYS A 140 2.04 3.71 -17.00
C LYS A 140 0.71 2.93 -17.07
N GLN A 141 -0.22 3.15 -16.14
CA GLN A 141 -1.46 2.37 -16.01
C GLN A 141 -2.71 3.14 -16.47
N GLU A 142 -2.61 3.98 -17.49
CA GLU A 142 -3.74 4.76 -18.01
C GLU A 142 -4.87 3.87 -18.52
N ALA A 143 -4.54 2.74 -19.15
CA ALA A 143 -5.50 1.79 -19.68
C ALA A 143 -6.47 1.23 -18.63
N GLN A 144 -6.09 1.24 -17.36
CA GLN A 144 -6.90 0.76 -16.24
C GLN A 144 -7.90 1.80 -15.73
N LYS A 145 -7.89 3.03 -16.24
CA LYS A 145 -8.75 4.17 -15.86
C LYS A 145 -8.82 4.33 -14.33
N PRO A 146 -7.69 4.57 -13.67
CA PRO A 146 -7.66 4.63 -12.21
C PRO A 146 -8.45 5.84 -11.68
N GLU A 147 -9.18 5.63 -10.58
CA GLU A 147 -9.90 6.69 -9.85
C GLU A 147 -8.92 7.47 -8.96
N VAL A 148 -9.06 8.79 -8.88
CA VAL A 148 -8.24 9.61 -7.97
C VAL A 148 -8.75 9.44 -6.55
N LEU A 149 -7.85 9.08 -5.63
CA LEU A 149 -8.15 8.91 -4.21
C LEU A 149 -7.38 9.97 -3.40
N THR A 150 -8.10 10.81 -2.68
CA THR A 150 -7.55 11.80 -1.73
C THR A 150 -7.76 11.32 -0.30
N PHE A 151 -6.74 11.53 0.57
CA PHE A 151 -6.77 11.16 1.99
C PHE A 151 -6.79 12.39 2.90
#